data_e320840c2ab058f1624f4d578344171f
#
_entry.id   e320840c2ab058f1624f4d578344171f
#
_cell.length_a   1.000
_cell.length_b   1.000
_cell.length_c   1.000
_cell.angle_alpha   90.00
_cell.angle_beta   90.00
_cell.angle_gamma   90.00
#
_symmetry.space_group_name_H-M   'P 1'
#
loop_
_entity.id
_entity.type
_entity.pdbx_description
1 polymer ?
#
loop_
_entity_poly.entity_id
_entity_poly.type
_entity_poly.pdbx_seq_one_letter_code
_entity_poly.pdbx_strand_id
1 'polypeptide(L)'
;MNVAFLFPGPASLRAGMLHRLPDTAASATVLAEAEWNHPGGVAQLDSAEALAESEVARHISLLVAGVAGARALTDDEKVLPSAVAGHGLGGFAAAVVAELLTFPEALRAVRLRAELLERAEEPAHDIGIRMAQHLATIPRRTPALPYVASTSGACLQGDANGVFDDLARSVALPVRWEEMTAALRGTGADRWVELPPGRALTAHLTGGGADAAGPGVRVVSVEERGIAETADFARGGTGFTEGAW
;
A
#
# COMPACT_ATOMS: atom_id res chain seq x y z
N MET A 1 16.32 -2.08 14.82
CA MET A 1 15.01 -2.68 14.56
C MET A 1 14.53 -2.15 13.23
N ASN A 2 14.19 -3.03 12.33
CA ASN A 2 13.85 -2.67 10.97
C ASN A 2 12.39 -3.00 10.70
N VAL A 3 11.62 -2.00 10.29
CA VAL A 3 10.18 -2.13 10.03
C VAL A 3 9.94 -2.08 8.53
N ALA A 4 9.16 -3.02 7.99
CA ALA A 4 8.65 -2.93 6.63
C ALA A 4 7.16 -2.55 6.62
N PHE A 5 6.77 -1.65 5.71
CA PHE A 5 5.38 -1.32 5.48
C PHE A 5 4.83 -2.13 4.30
N LEU A 6 3.70 -2.80 4.54
CA LEU A 6 2.99 -3.60 3.56
C LEU A 6 1.69 -2.91 3.16
N PHE A 7 1.50 -2.68 1.88
CA PHE A 7 0.30 -2.07 1.34
C PHE A 7 -0.58 -3.13 0.68
N PRO A 8 -1.80 -3.34 1.19
CA PRO A 8 -2.69 -4.38 0.67
C PRO A 8 -3.21 -4.05 -0.73
N GLY A 9 -3.73 -5.07 -1.39
CA GLY A 9 -4.39 -4.97 -2.68
C GLY A 9 -5.92 -4.85 -2.57
N PRO A 10 -6.63 -4.91 -3.72
CA PRO A 10 -8.08 -4.70 -3.78
C PRO A 10 -8.93 -5.67 -2.94
N ALA A 11 -8.40 -6.84 -2.60
CA ALA A 11 -9.12 -7.80 -1.73
C ALA A 11 -9.36 -7.28 -0.30
N SER A 12 -8.68 -6.23 0.10
CA SER A 12 -8.83 -5.59 1.42
C SER A 12 -9.88 -4.48 1.45
N LEU A 13 -10.46 -4.13 0.29
CA LEU A 13 -11.49 -3.08 0.18
C LEU A 13 -12.75 -3.43 0.95
N ARG A 14 -13.30 -2.46 1.65
CA ARG A 14 -14.58 -2.58 2.37
C ARG A 14 -15.27 -1.22 2.52
N ALA A 15 -16.58 -1.26 2.54
CA ALA A 15 -17.38 -0.05 2.72
C ALA A 15 -17.06 0.66 4.04
N GLY A 16 -17.00 1.98 3.98
CA GLY A 16 -16.73 2.86 5.12
C GLY A 16 -15.27 2.81 5.62
N MET A 17 -14.32 2.32 4.82
CA MET A 17 -12.92 2.22 5.25
C MET A 17 -12.25 3.59 5.42
N LEU A 18 -12.63 4.60 4.64
CA LEU A 18 -12.11 5.96 4.79
C LEU A 18 -12.60 6.66 6.06
N HIS A 19 -13.73 6.20 6.61
CA HIS A 19 -14.25 6.67 7.90
C HIS A 19 -13.60 5.96 9.11
N ARG A 20 -12.80 4.94 8.87
CA ARG A 20 -12.08 4.16 9.89
C ARG A 20 -10.57 4.38 9.83
N LEU A 21 -10.13 5.39 9.09
CA LEU A 21 -8.73 5.79 9.10
C LEU A 21 -8.29 6.22 10.50
N PRO A 22 -6.99 6.15 10.83
CA PRO A 22 -6.48 6.67 12.09
C PRO A 22 -6.92 8.13 12.30
N ASP A 23 -7.44 8.45 13.49
CA ASP A 23 -7.84 9.81 13.86
C ASP A 23 -6.59 10.64 14.21
N THR A 24 -5.90 11.08 13.17
CA THR A 24 -4.63 11.81 13.28
C THR A 24 -4.58 12.99 12.34
N ALA A 25 -3.70 13.96 12.62
CA ALA A 25 -3.51 15.13 11.77
C ALA A 25 -3.02 14.77 10.37
N ALA A 26 -2.13 13.76 10.26
CA ALA A 26 -1.62 13.29 8.99
C ALA A 26 -2.73 12.64 8.13
N SER A 27 -3.58 11.79 8.73
CA SER A 27 -4.73 11.19 8.04
C SER A 27 -5.71 12.24 7.52
N ALA A 28 -6.04 13.23 8.35
CA ALA A 28 -6.92 14.33 7.95
C ALA A 28 -6.32 15.14 6.78
N THR A 29 -5.01 15.37 6.80
CA THR A 29 -4.30 16.04 5.71
C THR A 29 -4.37 15.26 4.41
N VAL A 30 -4.19 13.92 4.46
CA VAL A 30 -4.30 13.07 3.26
C VAL A 30 -5.71 13.11 2.68
N LEU A 31 -6.74 13.04 3.53
CA LEU A 31 -8.14 13.15 3.07
C LEU A 31 -8.40 14.51 2.40
N ALA A 32 -7.95 15.60 3.00
CA ALA A 32 -8.10 16.94 2.42
C ALA A 32 -7.33 17.09 1.10
N GLU A 33 -6.13 16.55 1.01
CA GLU A 33 -5.33 16.54 -0.22
C GLU A 33 -5.99 15.70 -1.32
N ALA A 34 -6.57 14.54 -0.96
CA ALA A 34 -7.32 13.71 -1.88
C ALA A 34 -8.60 14.39 -2.37
N GLU A 35 -9.35 15.02 -1.46
CA GLU A 35 -10.57 15.79 -1.77
C GLU A 35 -10.29 16.90 -2.78
N TRP A 36 -9.15 17.60 -2.63
CA TRP A 36 -8.73 18.66 -3.53
C TRP A 36 -8.28 18.13 -4.91
N ASN A 37 -7.61 16.99 -4.95
CA ASN A 37 -6.97 16.47 -6.17
C ASN A 37 -7.84 15.48 -6.96
N HIS A 38 -8.93 14.96 -6.37
CA HIS A 38 -9.87 14.07 -7.05
C HIS A 38 -11.14 14.81 -7.43
N PRO A 39 -11.47 14.90 -8.73
CA PRO A 39 -12.73 15.55 -9.17
C PRO A 39 -13.95 14.84 -8.58
N GLY A 40 -14.80 15.62 -7.90
CA GLY A 40 -15.99 15.09 -7.20
C GLY A 40 -15.73 14.67 -5.74
N GLY A 41 -14.49 14.82 -5.26
CA GLY A 41 -14.13 14.50 -3.88
C GLY A 41 -14.03 13.01 -3.57
N VAL A 42 -13.77 12.67 -2.31
CA VAL A 42 -13.55 11.28 -1.88
C VAL A 42 -14.59 10.77 -0.88
N ALA A 43 -15.46 11.63 -0.36
CA ALA A 43 -16.37 11.32 0.74
C ALA A 43 -17.36 10.18 0.47
N GLN A 44 -17.66 9.89 -0.80
CA GLN A 44 -18.61 8.84 -1.19
C GLN A 44 -17.94 7.64 -1.88
N LEU A 45 -16.62 7.68 -2.08
CA LEU A 45 -15.92 6.65 -2.85
C LEU A 45 -15.87 5.30 -2.14
N ASP A 46 -15.98 5.27 -0.83
CA ASP A 46 -15.96 4.02 -0.05
C ASP A 46 -17.33 3.52 0.37
N SER A 47 -18.42 4.03 -0.24
CA SER A 47 -19.75 3.43 -0.08
C SER A 47 -19.79 2.02 -0.69
N ALA A 48 -20.67 1.16 -0.18
CA ALA A 48 -20.81 -0.20 -0.71
C ALA A 48 -21.17 -0.20 -2.20
N GLU A 49 -22.03 0.73 -2.63
CA GLU A 49 -22.45 0.92 -4.02
C GLU A 49 -21.26 1.37 -4.89
N ALA A 50 -20.55 2.43 -4.49
CA ALA A 50 -19.40 2.92 -5.24
C ALA A 50 -18.31 1.87 -5.41
N LEU A 51 -17.98 1.13 -4.34
CA LEU A 51 -16.99 0.05 -4.41
C LEU A 51 -17.45 -1.14 -5.26
N ALA A 52 -18.76 -1.39 -5.39
CA ALA A 52 -19.28 -2.45 -6.25
C ALA A 52 -19.23 -2.05 -7.74
N GLU A 53 -19.51 -0.80 -8.06
CA GLU A 53 -19.79 -0.33 -9.42
C GLU A 53 -18.60 0.38 -10.09
N SER A 54 -17.65 0.95 -9.32
CA SER A 54 -16.60 1.79 -9.88
C SER A 54 -15.18 1.31 -9.53
N GLU A 55 -14.37 1.06 -10.57
CA GLU A 55 -12.93 0.83 -10.41
C GLU A 55 -12.23 2.10 -9.88
N VAL A 56 -12.69 3.29 -10.28
CA VAL A 56 -12.15 4.55 -9.76
C VAL A 56 -12.35 4.63 -8.26
N ALA A 57 -13.55 4.31 -7.77
CA ALA A 57 -13.83 4.27 -6.33
C ALA A 57 -12.90 3.30 -5.59
N ARG A 58 -12.74 2.08 -6.11
CA ARG A 58 -11.84 1.06 -5.54
C ARG A 58 -10.39 1.52 -5.49
N HIS A 59 -9.88 2.04 -6.60
CA HIS A 59 -8.48 2.42 -6.73
C HIS A 59 -8.10 3.63 -5.87
N ILE A 60 -8.93 4.67 -5.91
CA ILE A 60 -8.69 5.90 -5.13
C ILE A 60 -8.80 5.60 -3.63
N SER A 61 -9.86 4.90 -3.21
CA SER A 61 -10.06 4.59 -1.80
C SER A 61 -8.90 3.76 -1.21
N LEU A 62 -8.40 2.77 -1.97
CA LEU A 62 -7.26 1.96 -1.55
C LEU A 62 -5.99 2.80 -1.37
N LEU A 63 -5.67 3.65 -2.35
CA LEU A 63 -4.51 4.53 -2.28
C LEU A 63 -4.60 5.51 -1.11
N VAL A 64 -5.76 6.17 -0.94
CA VAL A 64 -6.00 7.14 0.15
C VAL A 64 -5.82 6.46 1.50
N ALA A 65 -6.43 5.29 1.71
CA ALA A 65 -6.33 4.57 2.97
C ALA A 65 -4.88 4.17 3.29
N GLY A 66 -4.16 3.61 2.31
CA GLY A 66 -2.76 3.20 2.48
C GLY A 66 -1.84 4.38 2.82
N VAL A 67 -1.96 5.50 2.09
CA VAL A 67 -1.12 6.68 2.33
C VAL A 67 -1.48 7.35 3.67
N ALA A 68 -2.77 7.42 4.03
CA ALA A 68 -3.19 7.98 5.32
C ALA A 68 -2.63 7.19 6.50
N GLY A 69 -2.74 5.86 6.47
CA GLY A 69 -2.17 5.01 7.50
C GLY A 69 -0.64 5.11 7.59
N ALA A 70 0.03 5.20 6.43
CA ALA A 70 1.47 5.37 6.40
C ALA A 70 1.91 6.71 7.01
N ARG A 71 1.28 7.82 6.61
CA ARG A 71 1.60 9.15 7.17
C ARG A 71 1.23 9.26 8.65
N ALA A 72 0.18 8.60 9.11
CA ALA A 72 -0.12 8.52 10.54
C ALA A 72 1.04 7.88 11.32
N LEU A 73 1.65 6.80 10.79
CA LEU A 73 2.84 6.21 11.41
C LEU A 73 4.09 7.07 11.26
N THR A 74 4.36 7.63 10.08
CA THR A 74 5.61 8.37 9.83
C THR A 74 5.58 9.77 10.42
N ASP A 75 4.49 10.51 10.22
CA ASP A 75 4.44 11.94 10.52
C ASP A 75 3.93 12.22 11.94
N ASP A 76 2.97 11.42 12.44
CA ASP A 76 2.45 11.60 13.81
C ASP A 76 3.24 10.74 14.81
N GLU A 77 3.44 9.44 14.52
CA GLU A 77 4.09 8.50 15.42
C GLU A 77 5.62 8.40 15.26
N LYS A 78 6.21 9.02 14.22
CA LYS A 78 7.66 8.98 13.94
C LYS A 78 8.24 7.58 13.72
N VAL A 79 7.42 6.66 13.20
CA VAL A 79 7.84 5.32 12.80
C VAL A 79 8.24 5.35 11.33
N LEU A 80 9.53 5.22 11.06
CA LEU A 80 10.05 5.22 9.68
C LEU A 80 10.27 3.78 9.20
N PRO A 81 9.74 3.42 8.02
CA PRO A 81 10.01 2.11 7.45
C PRO A 81 11.42 2.01 6.90
N SER A 82 12.01 0.82 6.96
CA SER A 82 13.28 0.48 6.32
C SER A 82 13.10 -0.13 4.93
N ALA A 83 11.89 -0.55 4.60
CA ALA A 83 11.50 -1.07 3.28
C ALA A 83 9.98 -0.94 3.09
N VAL A 84 9.54 -0.95 1.85
CA VAL A 84 8.12 -0.93 1.48
C VAL A 84 7.81 -2.02 0.46
N ALA A 85 6.61 -2.58 0.56
CA ALA A 85 6.08 -3.54 -0.41
C ALA A 85 4.59 -3.33 -0.61
N GLY A 86 4.12 -3.44 -1.85
CA GLY A 86 2.70 -3.29 -2.17
C GLY A 86 2.16 -4.49 -2.95
N HIS A 87 1.03 -5.03 -2.53
CA HIS A 87 0.35 -6.10 -3.24
C HIS A 87 -0.41 -5.54 -4.44
N GLY A 88 0.15 -5.69 -5.65
CA GLY A 88 -0.46 -5.19 -6.88
C GLY A 88 -0.71 -3.68 -6.83
N LEU A 89 -1.99 -3.25 -6.80
CA LEU A 89 -2.38 -1.84 -6.71
C LEU A 89 -1.79 -1.12 -5.48
N GLY A 90 -1.56 -1.83 -4.37
CA GLY A 90 -0.90 -1.29 -3.18
C GLY A 90 0.52 -0.76 -3.43
N GLY A 91 1.14 -1.17 -4.54
CA GLY A 91 2.43 -0.66 -4.97
C GLY A 91 2.48 0.86 -5.19
N PHE A 92 1.36 1.49 -5.58
CA PHE A 92 1.30 2.94 -5.73
C PHE A 92 1.42 3.67 -4.39
N ALA A 93 0.80 3.17 -3.32
CA ALA A 93 0.98 3.73 -1.98
C ALA A 93 2.41 3.49 -1.46
N ALA A 94 2.98 2.30 -1.73
CA ALA A 94 4.38 2.01 -1.42
C ALA A 94 5.34 2.97 -2.14
N ALA A 95 5.08 3.31 -3.42
CA ALA A 95 5.87 4.25 -4.19
C ALA A 95 5.77 5.70 -3.68
N VAL A 96 4.62 6.09 -3.10
CA VAL A 96 4.47 7.38 -2.42
C VAL A 96 5.34 7.43 -1.16
N VAL A 97 5.33 6.39 -0.33
CA VAL A 97 6.14 6.32 0.90
C VAL A 97 7.63 6.21 0.59
N ALA A 98 7.99 5.57 -0.52
CA ALA A 98 9.38 5.55 -1.01
C ALA A 98 9.80 6.86 -1.72
N GLU A 99 8.96 7.90 -1.70
CA GLU A 99 9.20 9.23 -2.31
C GLU A 99 9.41 9.22 -3.82
N LEU A 100 9.04 8.12 -4.48
CA LEU A 100 9.14 8.00 -5.94
C LEU A 100 8.02 8.78 -6.65
N LEU A 101 6.82 8.74 -6.06
CA LEU A 101 5.66 9.49 -6.49
C LEU A 101 5.24 10.48 -5.41
N THR A 102 4.81 11.66 -5.79
CA THR A 102 3.98 12.48 -4.91
C THR A 102 2.58 11.89 -4.82
N PHE A 103 1.86 12.16 -3.75
CA PHE A 103 0.50 11.65 -3.59
C PHE A 103 -0.45 12.11 -4.72
N PRO A 104 -0.43 13.38 -5.19
CA PRO A 104 -1.19 13.79 -6.37
C PRO A 104 -0.81 13.06 -7.67
N GLU A 105 0.47 12.73 -7.87
CA GLU A 105 0.89 11.92 -9.02
C GLU A 105 0.33 10.50 -8.95
N ALA A 106 0.37 9.87 -7.76
CA ALA A 106 -0.21 8.56 -7.53
C ALA A 106 -1.73 8.56 -7.73
N LEU A 107 -2.45 9.58 -7.23
CA LEU A 107 -3.90 9.75 -7.44
C LEU A 107 -4.25 9.78 -8.94
N ARG A 108 -3.51 10.55 -9.73
CA ARG A 108 -3.73 10.60 -11.19
C ARG A 108 -3.44 9.27 -11.86
N ALA A 109 -2.36 8.59 -11.46
CA ALA A 109 -1.98 7.31 -12.05
C ALA A 109 -3.00 6.19 -11.73
N VAL A 110 -3.43 6.05 -10.48
CA VAL A 110 -4.41 5.02 -10.11
C VAL A 110 -5.79 5.31 -10.69
N ARG A 111 -6.16 6.58 -10.82
CA ARG A 111 -7.39 6.99 -11.52
C ARG A 111 -7.34 6.60 -12.99
N LEU A 112 -6.26 6.94 -13.70
CA LEU A 112 -6.10 6.54 -15.11
C LEU A 112 -6.20 5.02 -15.26
N ARG A 113 -5.51 4.26 -14.37
CA ARG A 113 -5.57 2.80 -14.38
C ARG A 113 -7.01 2.29 -14.24
N ALA A 114 -7.76 2.87 -13.31
CA ALA A 114 -9.15 2.51 -13.09
C ALA A 114 -10.04 2.84 -14.30
N GLU A 115 -9.92 4.04 -14.86
CA GLU A 115 -10.69 4.47 -16.05
C GLU A 115 -10.39 3.57 -17.27
N LEU A 116 -9.16 3.08 -17.41
CA LEU A 116 -8.79 2.14 -18.47
C LEU A 116 -9.43 0.77 -18.23
N LEU A 117 -9.49 0.30 -16.99
CA LEU A 117 -10.14 -0.96 -16.62
C LEU A 117 -11.67 -0.89 -16.80
N GLU A 118 -12.32 0.25 -16.48
CA GLU A 118 -13.77 0.44 -16.67
C GLU A 118 -14.18 0.42 -18.14
N ARG A 119 -13.31 0.83 -19.05
CA ARG A 119 -13.58 0.80 -20.48
C ARG A 119 -13.59 -0.61 -21.09
N ALA A 120 -13.14 -1.63 -20.36
CA ALA A 120 -13.28 -3.09 -20.53
C ALA A 120 -12.97 -3.70 -21.92
N GLU A 121 -12.60 -2.93 -22.92
CA GLU A 121 -12.33 -3.45 -24.28
C GLU A 121 -10.85 -3.72 -24.54
N GLU A 122 -9.97 -3.27 -23.63
CA GLU A 122 -8.52 -3.38 -23.81
C GLU A 122 -7.95 -4.58 -23.01
N PRO A 123 -7.06 -5.38 -23.61
CA PRO A 123 -6.29 -6.38 -22.88
C PRO A 123 -5.48 -5.73 -21.75
N ALA A 124 -5.37 -6.40 -20.61
CA ALA A 124 -4.62 -5.90 -19.46
C ALA A 124 -3.16 -5.49 -19.81
N HIS A 125 -2.56 -6.18 -20.78
CA HIS A 125 -1.23 -5.83 -21.30
C HIS A 125 -1.19 -4.43 -21.92
N ASP A 126 -2.19 -4.05 -22.71
CA ASP A 126 -2.28 -2.75 -23.37
C ASP A 126 -2.53 -1.64 -22.35
N ILE A 127 -3.32 -1.92 -21.31
CA ILE A 127 -3.47 -1.03 -20.15
C ILE A 127 -2.09 -0.81 -19.48
N GLY A 128 -1.30 -1.87 -19.31
CA GLY A 128 0.07 -1.78 -18.80
C GLY A 128 0.96 -0.87 -19.62
N ILE A 129 0.87 -0.91 -20.95
CA ILE A 129 1.61 -0.02 -21.87
C ILE A 129 1.17 1.43 -21.65
N ARG A 130 -0.14 1.70 -21.58
CA ARG A 130 -0.64 3.06 -21.32
C ARG A 130 -0.21 3.58 -19.96
N MET A 131 -0.21 2.72 -18.95
CA MET A 131 0.33 3.06 -17.64
C MET A 131 1.81 3.43 -17.69
N ALA A 132 2.62 2.65 -18.41
CA ALA A 132 4.04 2.95 -18.62
C ALA A 132 4.24 4.31 -19.31
N GLN A 133 3.45 4.62 -20.34
CA GLN A 133 3.48 5.91 -21.02
C GLN A 133 3.12 7.06 -20.07
N HIS A 134 2.06 6.92 -19.26
CA HIS A 134 1.69 7.93 -18.27
C HIS A 134 2.78 8.12 -17.23
N LEU A 135 3.28 7.04 -16.64
CA LEU A 135 4.35 7.08 -15.65
C LEU A 135 5.65 7.66 -16.22
N ALA A 136 5.90 7.51 -17.54
CA ALA A 136 7.05 8.14 -18.20
C ALA A 136 7.00 9.68 -18.20
N THR A 137 5.83 10.29 -18.02
CA THR A 137 5.68 11.76 -17.90
C THR A 137 6.02 12.29 -16.51
N ILE A 138 6.12 11.42 -15.51
CA ILE A 138 6.42 11.80 -14.14
C ILE A 138 7.94 11.93 -13.95
N PRO A 139 8.41 12.98 -13.25
CA PRO A 139 9.84 13.13 -12.97
C PRO A 139 10.41 11.91 -12.24
N ARG A 140 11.57 11.42 -12.68
CA ARG A 140 12.28 10.31 -12.04
C ARG A 140 12.93 10.78 -10.75
N ARG A 141 12.45 10.26 -9.61
CA ARG A 141 13.05 10.44 -8.29
C ARG A 141 13.69 9.11 -7.88
N THR A 142 14.82 9.17 -7.20
CA THR A 142 15.42 7.98 -6.61
C THR A 142 14.58 7.53 -5.43
N PRO A 143 14.17 6.26 -5.34
CA PRO A 143 13.47 5.76 -4.16
C PRO A 143 14.29 6.00 -2.90
N ALA A 144 13.69 6.64 -1.89
CA ALA A 144 14.32 6.88 -0.59
C ALA A 144 14.46 5.60 0.24
N LEU A 145 13.69 4.56 -0.10
CA LEU A 145 13.61 3.27 0.59
C LEU A 145 13.70 2.13 -0.42
N PRO A 146 14.21 0.95 0.00
CA PRO A 146 14.04 -0.28 -0.73
C PRO A 146 12.55 -0.56 -1.02
N TYR A 147 12.21 -0.74 -2.29
CA TYR A 147 10.88 -1.09 -2.77
C TYR A 147 10.88 -2.54 -3.24
N VAL A 148 9.98 -3.36 -2.72
CA VAL A 148 9.82 -4.74 -3.17
C VAL A 148 8.72 -4.82 -4.21
N ALA A 149 9.12 -5.17 -5.43
CA ALA A 149 8.25 -5.22 -6.60
C ALA A 149 7.27 -6.38 -6.55
N SER A 150 6.00 -6.13 -6.86
CA SER A 150 4.93 -7.12 -6.82
C SER A 150 4.98 -8.12 -7.99
N THR A 151 5.42 -7.68 -9.15
CA THR A 151 5.39 -8.49 -10.39
C THR A 151 6.63 -9.34 -10.58
N SER A 152 7.74 -9.00 -9.94
CA SER A 152 9.01 -9.74 -10.02
C SER A 152 9.48 -10.33 -8.69
N GLY A 153 8.97 -9.82 -7.57
CA GLY A 153 9.48 -10.14 -6.24
C GLY A 153 10.86 -9.55 -5.96
N ALA A 154 11.41 -8.72 -6.85
CA ALA A 154 12.74 -8.15 -6.67
C ALA A 154 12.73 -6.99 -5.67
N CYS A 155 13.79 -6.90 -4.85
CA CYS A 155 14.04 -5.71 -4.03
C CYS A 155 14.77 -4.66 -4.89
N LEU A 156 14.08 -3.57 -5.19
CA LEU A 156 14.58 -2.47 -6.00
C LEU A 156 15.12 -1.37 -5.09
N GLN A 157 16.43 -1.20 -5.10
CA GLN A 157 17.13 -0.19 -4.32
C GLN A 157 17.74 0.85 -5.27
N GLY A 158 17.25 2.09 -5.18
CA GLY A 158 17.71 3.16 -6.06
C GLY A 158 17.28 3.05 -7.53
N ASP A 159 16.51 2.02 -7.88
CA ASP A 159 16.06 1.75 -9.25
C ASP A 159 14.65 2.29 -9.51
N ALA A 160 14.56 3.57 -9.85
CA ALA A 160 13.31 4.22 -10.20
C ALA A 160 12.63 3.58 -11.41
N ASN A 161 13.38 3.16 -12.41
CA ASN A 161 12.80 2.58 -13.61
C ASN A 161 12.18 1.22 -13.35
N GLY A 162 12.84 0.39 -12.54
CA GLY A 162 12.27 -0.89 -12.09
C GLY A 162 10.96 -0.73 -11.32
N VAL A 163 10.86 0.29 -10.44
CA VAL A 163 9.62 0.57 -9.73
C VAL A 163 8.51 1.03 -10.68
N PHE A 164 8.79 1.94 -11.61
CA PHE A 164 7.79 2.38 -12.60
C PHE A 164 7.34 1.22 -13.52
N ASP A 165 8.24 0.32 -13.88
CA ASP A 165 7.90 -0.90 -14.65
C ASP A 165 7.00 -1.84 -13.84
N ASP A 166 7.29 -2.08 -12.56
CA ASP A 166 6.42 -2.86 -11.66
C ASP A 166 5.02 -2.26 -11.55
N LEU A 167 4.92 -0.94 -11.31
CA LEU A 167 3.63 -0.25 -11.21
C LEU A 167 2.81 -0.38 -12.50
N ALA A 168 3.45 -0.20 -13.66
CA ALA A 168 2.79 -0.32 -14.95
C ALA A 168 2.30 -1.73 -15.23
N ARG A 169 3.12 -2.74 -14.95
CA ARG A 169 2.80 -4.15 -15.21
C ARG A 169 1.85 -4.77 -14.19
N SER A 170 1.71 -4.18 -13.01
CA SER A 170 0.88 -4.71 -11.93
C SER A 170 -0.60 -4.89 -12.31
N VAL A 171 -1.06 -4.31 -13.42
CA VAL A 171 -2.42 -4.50 -13.96
C VAL A 171 -2.56 -5.81 -14.72
N ALA A 172 -1.48 -6.31 -15.31
CA ALA A 172 -1.49 -7.47 -16.22
C ALA A 172 -0.81 -8.72 -15.65
N LEU A 173 0.10 -8.54 -14.69
CA LEU A 173 0.87 -9.65 -14.13
C LEU A 173 0.38 -10.03 -12.73
N PRO A 174 0.41 -11.32 -12.39
CA PRO A 174 0.09 -11.77 -11.05
C PRO A 174 1.13 -11.30 -10.04
N VAL A 175 0.70 -11.15 -8.79
CA VAL A 175 1.60 -10.84 -7.69
C VAL A 175 2.43 -12.09 -7.35
N ARG A 176 3.74 -11.92 -7.31
CA ARG A 176 4.71 -12.97 -6.94
C ARG A 176 4.96 -12.94 -5.43
N TRP A 177 3.95 -13.42 -4.69
CA TRP A 177 3.89 -13.24 -3.24
C TRP A 177 5.05 -13.92 -2.49
N GLU A 178 5.40 -15.13 -2.87
CA GLU A 178 6.49 -15.88 -2.23
C GLU A 178 7.84 -15.19 -2.42
N GLU A 179 8.10 -14.71 -3.64
CA GLU A 179 9.32 -13.98 -3.95
C GLU A 179 9.36 -12.62 -3.25
N MET A 180 8.21 -11.92 -3.19
CA MET A 180 8.10 -10.66 -2.44
C MET A 180 8.42 -10.85 -0.97
N THR A 181 7.85 -11.87 -0.32
CA THR A 181 8.11 -12.15 1.09
C THR A 181 9.55 -12.58 1.32
N ALA A 182 10.15 -13.34 0.40
CA ALA A 182 11.56 -13.70 0.45
C ALA A 182 12.48 -12.47 0.33
N ALA A 183 12.20 -11.59 -0.64
CA ALA A 183 12.94 -10.35 -0.83
C ALA A 183 12.80 -9.40 0.37
N LEU A 184 11.60 -9.30 0.93
CA LEU A 184 11.33 -8.46 2.09
C LEU A 184 12.12 -8.95 3.32
N ARG A 185 12.21 -10.27 3.55
CA ARG A 185 13.11 -10.85 4.56
C ARG A 185 14.57 -10.46 4.31
N GLY A 186 14.98 -10.48 3.04
CA GLY A 186 16.32 -10.08 2.62
C GLY A 186 16.69 -8.63 2.95
N THR A 187 15.73 -7.75 3.20
CA THR A 187 15.97 -6.37 3.65
C THR A 187 16.41 -6.30 5.13
N GLY A 188 16.26 -7.38 5.87
CA GLY A 188 16.54 -7.42 7.31
C GLY A 188 15.42 -6.82 8.17
N ALA A 189 14.25 -6.54 7.60
CA ALA A 189 13.08 -6.11 8.36
C ALA A 189 12.50 -7.29 9.17
N ASP A 190 12.48 -7.15 10.49
CA ASP A 190 12.00 -8.15 11.45
C ASP A 190 10.57 -7.86 11.94
N ARG A 191 10.02 -6.70 11.58
CA ARG A 191 8.65 -6.28 11.86
C ARG A 191 7.97 -5.82 10.58
N TRP A 192 6.85 -6.43 10.29
CA TRP A 192 6.05 -6.09 9.13
C TRP A 192 4.72 -5.51 9.56
N VAL A 193 4.39 -4.35 9.05
CA VAL A 193 3.17 -3.61 9.36
C VAL A 193 2.31 -3.51 8.12
N GLU A 194 1.15 -4.15 8.14
CA GLU A 194 0.13 -3.98 7.11
C GLU A 194 -0.62 -2.67 7.34
N LEU A 195 -0.58 -1.81 6.34
CA LEU A 195 -1.26 -0.52 6.32
C LEU A 195 -2.76 -0.70 5.99
N PRO A 196 -3.61 0.27 6.35
CA PRO A 196 -5.03 0.25 5.95
C PRO A 196 -5.18 0.19 4.40
N PRO A 197 -6.29 -0.36 3.91
CA PRO A 197 -7.37 -0.98 4.66
C PRO A 197 -7.08 -2.46 4.92
N GLY A 198 -7.61 -2.96 6.03
CA GLY A 198 -7.71 -4.39 6.23
C GLY A 198 -6.54 -5.10 6.87
N ARG A 199 -6.64 -6.42 6.80
CA ARG A 199 -5.70 -7.36 7.41
C ARG A 199 -5.45 -8.60 6.54
N ALA A 200 -5.71 -8.49 5.25
CA ALA A 200 -5.66 -9.64 4.35
C ALA A 200 -4.23 -10.22 4.24
N LEU A 201 -3.23 -9.35 4.21
CA LEU A 201 -1.82 -9.78 4.17
C LEU A 201 -1.38 -10.38 5.51
N THR A 202 -1.74 -9.74 6.62
CA THR A 202 -1.49 -10.25 7.98
C THR A 202 -2.13 -11.60 8.18
N ALA A 203 -3.41 -11.77 7.80
CA ALA A 203 -4.10 -13.04 7.91
C ALA A 203 -3.44 -14.14 7.05
N HIS A 204 -2.98 -13.80 5.84
CA HIS A 204 -2.27 -14.74 4.98
C HIS A 204 -0.91 -15.13 5.57
N LEU A 205 -0.16 -14.17 6.10
CA LEU A 205 1.17 -14.37 6.67
C LEU A 205 1.14 -15.12 8.01
N THR A 206 0.06 -14.99 8.79
CA THR A 206 -0.10 -15.64 10.09
C THR A 206 -0.91 -16.93 10.04
N GLY A 207 -1.80 -17.09 9.05
CA GLY A 207 -2.71 -18.24 8.89
C GLY A 207 -2.16 -19.38 8.03
N GLY A 208 -1.15 -19.16 7.24
CA GLY A 208 -0.56 -20.13 6.29
C GLY A 208 0.39 -21.16 6.89
N GLY A 209 0.34 -21.41 8.22
CA GLY A 209 1.32 -22.23 8.94
C GLY A 209 2.43 -21.36 9.55
N ALA A 210 3.14 -21.88 10.54
CA ALA A 210 4.02 -21.11 11.42
C ALA A 210 5.15 -20.27 10.75
N ASP A 211 5.24 -20.23 9.42
CA ASP A 211 6.39 -19.67 8.71
C ASP A 211 6.10 -18.92 7.40
N ALA A 212 4.85 -18.53 7.10
CA ALA A 212 4.61 -17.81 5.83
C ALA A 212 5.39 -16.48 5.74
N ALA A 213 5.52 -15.75 6.87
CA ALA A 213 6.39 -14.58 6.96
C ALA A 213 7.88 -14.96 7.15
N GLY A 214 8.16 -16.19 7.61
CA GLY A 214 9.49 -16.72 7.92
C GLY A 214 9.90 -16.55 9.39
N PRO A 215 10.92 -17.30 9.81
CA PRO A 215 11.35 -17.33 11.21
C PRO A 215 11.83 -15.95 11.67
N GLY A 216 11.39 -15.54 12.85
CA GLY A 216 11.79 -14.29 13.49
C GLY A 216 11.07 -13.04 12.99
N VAL A 217 10.24 -13.13 11.96
CA VAL A 217 9.42 -12.02 11.48
C VAL A 217 8.10 -11.96 12.26
N ARG A 218 7.74 -10.77 12.72
CA ARG A 218 6.46 -10.49 13.37
C ARG A 218 5.62 -9.58 12.48
N VAL A 219 4.34 -9.90 12.34
CA VAL A 219 3.42 -9.18 11.45
C VAL A 219 2.24 -8.65 12.25
N VAL A 220 1.86 -7.41 11.97
CA VAL A 220 0.66 -6.78 12.55
C VAL A 220 -0.07 -5.96 11.50
N SER A 221 -1.36 -5.75 11.70
CA SER A 221 -2.18 -4.82 10.92
C SER A 221 -2.53 -3.60 11.75
N VAL A 222 -2.40 -2.40 11.15
CA VAL A 222 -2.86 -1.14 11.76
C VAL A 222 -4.35 -1.20 12.07
N GLU A 223 -5.13 -1.85 11.23
CA GLU A 223 -6.57 -1.93 11.41
C GLU A 223 -6.99 -2.79 12.61
N GLU A 224 -6.22 -3.82 12.95
CA GLU A 224 -6.50 -4.66 14.12
C GLU A 224 -6.05 -4.02 15.43
N ARG A 225 -4.91 -3.35 15.41
CA ARG A 225 -4.27 -2.83 16.62
C ARG A 225 -4.49 -1.35 16.87
N GLY A 226 -4.85 -0.60 15.84
CA GLY A 226 -4.81 0.85 15.90
C GLY A 226 -3.39 1.40 15.77
N ILE A 227 -3.32 2.73 15.61
CA ILE A 227 -2.05 3.39 15.26
C ILE A 227 -1.04 3.38 16.40
N ALA A 228 -1.46 3.64 17.63
CA ALA A 228 -0.57 3.73 18.80
C ALA A 228 0.08 2.38 19.13
N GLU A 229 -0.69 1.30 19.19
CA GLU A 229 -0.17 -0.04 19.47
C GLU A 229 0.73 -0.55 18.33
N THR A 230 0.39 -0.19 17.07
CA THR A 230 1.24 -0.52 15.92
C THR A 230 2.56 0.24 16.01
N ALA A 231 2.56 1.49 16.42
CA ALA A 231 3.77 2.27 16.59
C ALA A 231 4.65 1.71 17.73
N ASP A 232 4.06 1.31 18.83
CA ASP A 232 4.78 0.65 19.93
C ASP A 232 5.39 -0.70 19.50
N PHE A 233 4.62 -1.48 18.74
CA PHE A 233 5.15 -2.70 18.13
C PHE A 233 6.33 -2.40 17.21
N ALA A 234 6.23 -1.41 16.36
CA ALA A 234 7.29 -1.02 15.43
C ALA A 234 8.58 -0.57 16.15
N ARG A 235 8.44 0.13 17.29
CA ARG A 235 9.56 0.56 18.12
C ARG A 235 10.17 -0.57 18.98
N GLY A 236 9.56 -1.73 19.00
CA GLY A 236 10.06 -2.87 19.75
C GLY A 236 9.41 -3.06 21.12
N GLY A 237 8.34 -2.38 21.39
CA GLY A 237 7.52 -2.64 22.57
C GLY A 237 7.09 -4.11 22.65
N THR A 238 7.18 -4.68 23.84
CA THR A 238 6.76 -6.05 24.13
C THR A 238 5.27 -6.17 24.39
N GLY A 239 4.47 -5.27 23.84
CA GLY A 239 3.01 -5.18 24.06
C GLY A 239 2.23 -6.44 23.70
N PHE A 240 2.61 -7.59 24.26
CA PHE A 240 1.77 -8.75 24.47
C PHE A 240 1.28 -8.71 25.91
N THR A 241 0.27 -7.96 26.20
CA THR A 241 -0.65 -8.41 27.23
C THR A 241 -1.49 -9.51 26.59
N GLU A 242 -1.06 -10.76 26.69
CA GLU A 242 -2.00 -11.89 26.59
C GLU A 242 -3.16 -11.54 27.52
N GLY A 243 -4.33 -11.26 26.93
CA GLY A 243 -5.54 -11.04 27.69
C GLY A 243 -5.82 -12.28 28.53
N ALA A 244 -5.72 -12.11 29.83
CA ALA A 244 -6.27 -13.06 30.78
C ALA A 244 -7.76 -13.19 30.53
N TRP A 245 -8.19 -14.38 30.20
CA TRP A 245 -9.58 -14.87 30.31
C TRP A 245 -9.66 -15.89 31.40
#